data_3d03ea411bb294fc70195c2ca4dc9cc9
#
_entry.id   3d03ea411bb294fc70195c2ca4dc9cc9
#
_cell.length_a   1.000
_cell.length_b   1.000
_cell.length_c   1.000
_cell.angle_alpha   90.00
_cell.angle_beta   90.00
_cell.angle_gamma   90.00
#
_symmetry.space_group_name_H-M   'P 1'
#
loop_
_entity.id
_entity.type
_entity.pdbx_description
1 polymer ?
#
loop_
_entity_poly.entity_id
_entity_poly.type
_entity_poly.pdbx_seq_one_letter_code
_entity_poly.pdbx_strand_id
1 'polypeptide(L)'
;MDFGLESLHKIPGTVVNSNFWDISKQWENTQMTYGGTEHPFTQIQITEKGLGILSDYIGKVRDVIGYEIPLASDHYGHFDLNNAIRLGKAVDKYRLAWLEDLVPWKFTEQWKDISDALETPTITGEDIYLKEDFIKLCDARAVDLIHPDLATSGGLLETKRIADYAEEKGVAMAMHFAGTPVSFAANLHCAAATQNFTALEHHSVDLDYWDDLIKKTDKPLIEMGFARVPEGPGLGVELNEEVAKKHLDPEDNSFFRPTTEWDNMRSWDRLWS
;
A
#
# COMPACT_ATOMS: atom_id res chain seq x y z
N MET A 1 0.31 -9.59 -0.06
CA MET A 1 1.06 -10.30 1.00
C MET A 1 2.09 -9.35 1.53
N ASP A 2 1.94 -8.96 2.75
CA ASP A 2 2.96 -8.22 3.47
C ASP A 2 4.03 -9.22 3.95
N PHE A 3 5.25 -9.05 3.47
CA PHE A 3 6.41 -9.75 3.99
C PHE A 3 7.34 -8.70 4.59
N GLY A 4 6.94 -8.17 5.76
CA GLY A 4 7.66 -7.10 6.40
C GLY A 4 9.16 -7.38 6.53
N LEU A 5 9.97 -6.50 6.02
CA LEU A 5 11.40 -6.42 6.35
C LEU A 5 11.63 -6.48 7.85
N GLU A 6 10.65 -6.05 8.61
CA GLU A 6 10.57 -6.13 10.07
C GLU A 6 10.71 -7.57 10.59
N SER A 7 10.20 -8.54 9.85
CA SER A 7 10.38 -9.96 10.20
C SER A 7 11.79 -10.44 9.87
N LEU A 8 12.38 -9.94 8.78
CA LEU A 8 13.75 -10.29 8.40
C LEU A 8 14.78 -9.68 9.34
N HIS A 9 14.66 -8.42 9.71
CA HIS A 9 15.70 -7.76 10.53
C HIS A 9 15.86 -8.41 11.92
N LYS A 10 14.84 -9.09 12.42
CA LYS A 10 14.89 -9.87 13.66
C LYS A 10 15.73 -11.14 13.53
N ILE A 11 16.05 -11.57 12.30
CA ILE A 11 16.85 -12.76 12.04
C ILE A 11 18.29 -12.32 11.73
N PRO A 12 19.28 -12.64 12.59
CA PRO A 12 20.64 -12.15 12.40
C PRO A 12 21.24 -12.52 11.03
N GLY A 13 21.83 -11.53 10.37
CA GLY A 13 22.53 -11.69 9.10
C GLY A 13 21.62 -11.74 7.86
N THR A 14 20.37 -11.33 7.95
CA THR A 14 19.44 -11.28 6.80
C THR A 14 19.43 -9.92 6.11
N VAL A 15 19.58 -8.86 6.88
CA VAL A 15 19.70 -7.47 6.39
C VAL A 15 20.82 -6.76 7.14
N VAL A 16 21.37 -5.72 6.53
CA VAL A 16 22.34 -4.83 7.13
C VAL A 16 21.80 -3.39 7.12
N ASN A 17 22.24 -2.58 8.07
CA ASN A 17 21.81 -1.19 8.27
C ASN A 17 20.28 -1.06 8.51
N SER A 18 19.69 -2.00 9.23
CA SER A 18 18.24 -2.08 9.45
C SER A 18 17.76 -1.40 10.74
N ASN A 19 18.58 -0.59 11.39
CA ASN A 19 18.25 0.09 12.65
C ASN A 19 16.98 0.97 12.55
N PHE A 20 16.67 1.39 11.33
CA PHE A 20 15.46 2.12 11.00
C PHE A 20 14.17 1.36 11.33
N TRP A 21 14.19 0.03 11.16
CA TRP A 21 13.02 -0.83 11.33
C TRP A 21 12.77 -1.29 12.77
N ASP A 22 13.44 -0.72 13.74
CA ASP A 22 13.09 -1.00 15.14
C ASP A 22 11.81 -0.25 15.52
N ILE A 23 10.70 -0.71 14.97
CA ILE A 23 9.35 -0.15 15.16
C ILE A 23 9.00 -0.10 16.65
N SER A 24 9.45 -1.06 17.45
CA SER A 24 9.17 -1.04 18.89
C SER A 24 9.68 0.22 19.55
N LYS A 25 10.83 0.75 19.08
CA LYS A 25 11.37 2.03 19.53
C LYS A 25 10.69 3.24 18.90
N GLN A 26 10.11 3.09 17.73
CA GLN A 26 9.37 4.18 17.06
C GLN A 26 8.05 4.48 17.77
N TRP A 27 7.35 3.46 18.21
CA TRP A 27 6.08 3.62 18.95
C TRP A 27 6.28 4.12 20.39
N GLU A 28 7.40 3.76 21.03
CA GLU A 28 7.75 4.27 22.37
C GLU A 28 8.24 5.71 22.37
N ASN A 29 8.74 6.19 21.26
CA ASN A 29 9.21 7.56 21.08
C ASN A 29 8.28 8.28 20.10
N THR A 30 7.44 9.16 20.60
CA THR A 30 6.62 10.10 19.81
C THR A 30 7.46 11.03 18.90
N GLN A 31 8.77 10.98 19.02
CA GLN A 31 9.73 11.54 18.10
C GLN A 31 10.41 10.39 17.39
N MET A 32 10.14 10.24 16.12
CA MET A 32 10.83 9.32 15.23
C MET A 32 12.33 9.63 15.17
N THR A 33 13.07 9.09 16.10
CA THR A 33 14.53 9.17 16.10
C THR A 33 15.06 7.93 15.41
N TYR A 34 15.58 8.15 14.25
CA TYR A 34 16.22 7.15 13.40
C TYR A 34 17.52 6.68 14.00
N GLY A 35 17.62 5.89 14.95
CA GLY A 35 18.79 5.24 15.53
C GLY A 35 20.16 5.47 14.84
N GLY A 36 20.48 6.69 14.44
CA GLY A 36 21.72 7.06 13.78
C GLY A 36 21.72 6.98 12.25
N THR A 37 20.59 6.74 11.59
CA THR A 37 20.48 6.71 10.12
C THR A 37 19.82 7.99 9.63
N GLU A 38 20.55 8.83 8.89
CA GLU A 38 20.02 10.11 8.37
C GLU A 38 19.03 9.88 7.22
N HIS A 39 19.21 8.80 6.46
CA HIS A 39 18.41 8.50 5.30
C HIS A 39 18.18 6.98 5.16
N PRO A 40 17.07 6.45 5.64
CA PRO A 40 16.87 5.01 5.83
C PRO A 40 16.96 4.20 4.54
N PHE A 41 16.30 4.63 3.46
CA PHE A 41 16.20 3.83 2.24
C PHE A 41 17.52 3.57 1.51
N THR A 42 18.56 4.40 1.75
CA THR A 42 19.86 4.21 1.12
C THR A 42 20.77 3.27 1.91
N GLN A 43 20.35 2.83 3.06
CA GLN A 43 21.18 2.11 4.03
C GLN A 43 20.84 0.63 4.11
N ILE A 44 19.60 0.25 3.84
CA ILE A 44 19.15 -1.14 4.01
C ILE A 44 19.56 -2.00 2.82
N GLN A 45 20.28 -3.07 3.11
CA GLN A 45 20.70 -4.06 2.13
C GLN A 45 20.25 -5.44 2.58
N ILE A 46 19.67 -6.21 1.66
CA ILE A 46 19.32 -7.60 1.91
C ILE A 46 20.49 -8.52 1.55
N THR A 47 20.83 -9.44 2.45
CA THR A 47 21.86 -10.42 2.22
C THR A 47 21.35 -11.63 1.43
N GLU A 48 22.25 -12.50 0.93
CA GLU A 48 21.84 -13.75 0.29
C GLU A 48 21.03 -14.65 1.24
N LYS A 49 21.33 -14.61 2.54
CA LYS A 49 20.53 -15.31 3.55
C LYS A 49 19.11 -14.74 3.63
N GLY A 50 18.97 -13.42 3.63
CA GLY A 50 17.67 -12.76 3.65
C GLY A 50 16.84 -13.05 2.39
N LEU A 51 17.47 -12.95 1.21
CA LEU A 51 16.84 -13.32 -0.06
C LEU A 51 16.37 -14.77 -0.09
N GLY A 52 17.18 -15.68 0.41
CA GLY A 52 16.82 -17.11 0.50
C GLY A 52 15.59 -17.32 1.38
N ILE A 53 15.56 -16.71 2.57
CA ILE A 53 14.42 -16.82 3.49
C ILE A 53 13.15 -16.26 2.88
N LEU A 54 13.22 -15.08 2.25
CA LEU A 54 12.07 -14.45 1.61
C LEU A 54 11.55 -15.28 0.44
N SER A 55 12.46 -15.74 -0.44
CA SER A 55 12.11 -16.59 -1.57
C SER A 55 11.44 -17.91 -1.11
N ASP A 56 11.99 -18.56 -0.08
CA ASP A 56 11.42 -19.78 0.49
C ASP A 56 10.02 -19.53 1.10
N TYR A 57 9.82 -18.39 1.74
CA TYR A 57 8.53 -18.03 2.31
C TYR A 57 7.48 -17.87 1.19
N ILE A 58 7.79 -17.11 0.16
CA ILE A 58 6.89 -16.93 -1.01
C ILE A 58 6.60 -18.28 -1.66
N GLY A 59 7.62 -19.15 -1.80
CA GLY A 59 7.45 -20.51 -2.29
C GLY A 59 6.43 -21.31 -1.46
N LYS A 60 6.53 -21.27 -0.14
CA LYS A 60 5.57 -21.94 0.76
C LYS A 60 4.16 -21.40 0.64
N VAL A 61 3.98 -20.08 0.44
CA VAL A 61 2.67 -19.50 0.17
C VAL A 61 2.12 -20.04 -1.16
N ARG A 62 2.95 -20.10 -2.21
CA ARG A 62 2.57 -20.69 -3.50
C ARG A 62 2.19 -22.16 -3.39
N ASP A 63 2.90 -22.93 -2.59
CA ASP A 63 2.58 -24.35 -2.35
C ASP A 63 1.17 -24.55 -1.75
N VAL A 64 0.70 -23.58 -0.97
CA VAL A 64 -0.63 -23.60 -0.35
C VAL A 64 -1.72 -23.11 -1.32
N ILE A 65 -1.51 -21.94 -1.96
CA ILE A 65 -2.56 -21.28 -2.76
C ILE A 65 -2.54 -21.67 -4.24
N GLY A 66 -1.45 -22.28 -4.71
CA GLY A 66 -1.25 -22.57 -6.15
C GLY A 66 -1.01 -21.32 -6.97
N TYR A 67 -1.22 -21.42 -8.29
CA TYR A 67 -1.03 -20.35 -9.26
C TYR A 67 -2.34 -19.78 -9.83
N GLU A 68 -3.48 -20.35 -9.46
CA GLU A 68 -4.80 -19.86 -9.87
C GLU A 68 -5.20 -18.59 -9.09
N ILE A 69 -4.60 -18.38 -7.91
CA ILE A 69 -4.84 -17.19 -7.08
C ILE A 69 -3.68 -16.22 -7.34
N PRO A 70 -3.95 -14.98 -7.82
CA PRO A 70 -2.93 -13.95 -7.91
C PRO A 70 -2.30 -13.69 -6.52
N LEU A 71 -0.99 -13.55 -6.47
CA LEU A 71 -0.23 -13.26 -5.27
C LEU A 71 0.63 -12.03 -5.52
N ALA A 72 0.40 -10.96 -4.80
CA ALA A 72 1.22 -9.77 -4.79
C ALA A 72 2.09 -9.71 -3.53
N SER A 73 3.12 -8.90 -3.55
CA SER A 73 3.99 -8.67 -2.40
C SER A 73 4.32 -7.20 -2.27
N ASP A 74 4.33 -6.71 -1.05
CA ASP A 74 4.37 -5.32 -0.66
C ASP A 74 5.37 -5.04 0.47
N HIS A 75 5.58 -3.78 0.79
CA HIS A 75 6.37 -3.25 1.92
C HIS A 75 7.89 -3.46 1.83
N TYR A 76 8.48 -3.10 0.71
CA TYR A 76 9.93 -3.14 0.53
C TYR A 76 10.61 -1.77 0.48
N GLY A 77 9.87 -0.68 0.47
CA GLY A 77 10.17 0.70 0.12
C GLY A 77 11.51 1.33 0.53
N HIS A 78 12.35 0.62 1.26
CA HIS A 78 13.57 1.15 1.83
C HIS A 78 14.86 0.54 1.26
N PHE A 79 14.75 -0.24 0.20
CA PHE A 79 15.93 -0.75 -0.50
C PHE A 79 16.55 0.28 -1.44
N ASP A 80 17.82 0.11 -1.73
CA ASP A 80 18.42 0.75 -2.89
C ASP A 80 18.05 0.01 -4.18
N LEU A 81 18.29 0.65 -5.31
CA LEU A 81 18.03 0.10 -6.65
C LEU A 81 18.57 -1.32 -6.84
N ASN A 82 19.82 -1.57 -6.43
CA ASN A 82 20.45 -2.87 -6.63
C ASN A 82 19.80 -3.97 -5.79
N ASN A 83 19.44 -3.67 -4.54
CA ASN A 83 18.76 -4.62 -3.67
C ASN A 83 17.32 -4.87 -4.11
N ALA A 84 16.60 -3.86 -4.61
CA ALA A 84 15.29 -4.01 -5.20
C ALA A 84 15.32 -4.96 -6.42
N ILE A 85 16.26 -4.77 -7.35
CA ILE A 85 16.43 -5.67 -8.52
C ILE A 85 16.82 -7.09 -8.09
N ARG A 86 17.73 -7.23 -7.13
CA ARG A 86 18.13 -8.57 -6.61
C ARG A 86 16.94 -9.30 -5.97
N LEU A 87 16.13 -8.58 -5.19
CA LEU A 87 14.92 -9.11 -4.60
C LEU A 87 13.95 -9.57 -5.68
N GLY A 88 13.59 -8.68 -6.61
CA GLY A 88 12.66 -9.01 -7.69
C GLY A 88 13.11 -10.26 -8.47
N LYS A 89 14.36 -10.32 -8.90
CA LYS A 89 14.91 -11.49 -9.60
C LYS A 89 14.88 -12.79 -8.78
N ALA A 90 15.04 -12.69 -7.46
CA ALA A 90 14.97 -13.87 -6.60
C ALA A 90 13.55 -14.47 -6.51
N VAL A 91 12.52 -13.64 -6.74
CA VAL A 91 11.11 -14.02 -6.63
C VAL A 91 10.36 -14.12 -7.95
N ASP A 92 10.91 -13.66 -9.09
CA ASP A 92 10.31 -13.75 -10.44
C ASP A 92 9.77 -15.15 -10.75
N LYS A 93 10.49 -16.18 -10.34
CA LYS A 93 10.10 -17.59 -10.54
C LYS A 93 8.73 -17.96 -9.92
N TYR A 94 8.24 -17.18 -8.99
CA TYR A 94 6.94 -17.42 -8.33
C TYR A 94 5.77 -16.71 -9.03
N ARG A 95 6.02 -15.97 -10.11
CA ARG A 95 5.00 -15.30 -10.93
C ARG A 95 4.04 -14.49 -10.06
N LEU A 96 4.57 -13.54 -9.32
CA LEU A 96 3.76 -12.63 -8.54
C LEU A 96 2.92 -11.73 -9.46
N ALA A 97 1.76 -11.31 -8.98
CA ALA A 97 0.91 -10.37 -9.71
C ALA A 97 1.60 -9.01 -9.84
N TRP A 98 2.27 -8.58 -8.76
CA TRP A 98 3.16 -7.42 -8.75
C TRP A 98 4.08 -7.42 -7.53
N LEU A 99 5.10 -6.59 -7.60
CA LEU A 99 5.94 -6.15 -6.48
C LEU A 99 5.66 -4.67 -6.24
N GLU A 100 5.30 -4.36 -5.02
CA GLU A 100 4.85 -3.04 -4.59
C GLU A 100 5.92 -2.34 -3.76
N ASP A 101 6.04 -1.02 -3.97
CA ASP A 101 6.85 -0.10 -3.18
C ASP A 101 8.29 -0.56 -2.89
N LEU A 102 8.98 -1.04 -3.94
CA LEU A 102 10.35 -1.54 -3.83
C LEU A 102 11.35 -0.45 -3.44
N VAL A 103 11.15 0.76 -3.93
CA VAL A 103 11.94 1.96 -3.65
C VAL A 103 11.00 3.16 -3.50
N PRO A 104 11.44 4.28 -2.89
CA PRO A 104 10.60 5.47 -2.78
C PRO A 104 10.03 5.93 -4.13
N TRP A 105 8.74 6.18 -4.19
CA TRP A 105 8.01 6.52 -5.41
C TRP A 105 8.58 7.70 -6.20
N LYS A 106 9.23 8.65 -5.53
CA LYS A 106 9.81 9.85 -6.14
C LYS A 106 11.00 9.59 -7.07
N PHE A 107 11.58 8.41 -7.03
CA PHE A 107 12.72 8.03 -7.88
C PHE A 107 12.27 7.35 -9.16
N THR A 108 11.54 8.07 -10.00
CA THR A 108 10.96 7.58 -11.26
C THR A 108 11.96 6.82 -12.15
N GLU A 109 13.20 7.31 -12.26
CA GLU A 109 14.22 6.64 -13.07
C GLU A 109 14.65 5.29 -12.47
N GLN A 110 14.74 5.20 -11.14
CA GLN A 110 15.04 3.92 -10.48
C GLN A 110 13.89 2.92 -10.67
N TRP A 111 12.65 3.38 -10.57
CA TRP A 111 11.48 2.56 -10.88
C TRP A 111 11.53 2.01 -12.30
N LYS A 112 11.91 2.85 -13.28
CA LYS A 112 12.09 2.42 -14.66
C LYS A 112 13.15 1.33 -14.79
N ASP A 113 14.31 1.52 -14.16
CA ASP A 113 15.39 0.53 -14.18
C ASP A 113 14.97 -0.80 -13.53
N ILE A 114 14.16 -0.74 -12.44
CA ILE A 114 13.62 -1.93 -11.78
C ILE A 114 12.66 -2.66 -12.71
N SER A 115 11.66 -1.96 -13.25
CA SER A 115 10.65 -2.56 -14.13
C SER A 115 11.28 -3.17 -15.39
N ASP A 116 12.29 -2.52 -15.98
CA ASP A 116 13.02 -3.06 -17.12
C ASP A 116 13.87 -4.31 -16.77
N ALA A 117 14.22 -4.49 -15.51
CA ALA A 117 15.07 -5.60 -15.07
C ALA A 117 14.29 -6.84 -14.61
N LEU A 118 12.99 -6.73 -14.34
CA LEU A 118 12.16 -7.78 -13.75
C LEU A 118 11.15 -8.35 -14.76
N GLU A 119 10.74 -9.61 -14.53
CA GLU A 119 9.59 -10.22 -15.22
C GLU A 119 8.29 -9.98 -14.44
N THR A 120 8.37 -9.83 -13.13
CA THR A 120 7.23 -9.52 -12.26
C THR A 120 6.83 -8.06 -12.44
N PRO A 121 5.54 -7.77 -12.68
CA PRO A 121 5.05 -6.40 -12.75
C PRO A 121 5.37 -5.59 -11.49
N THR A 122 5.55 -4.29 -11.65
CA THR A 122 5.82 -3.35 -10.56
C THR A 122 4.66 -2.38 -10.37
N ILE A 123 4.45 -1.95 -9.11
CA ILE A 123 3.40 -1.02 -8.74
C ILE A 123 3.88 -0.08 -7.62
N THR A 124 3.42 1.16 -7.65
CA THR A 124 3.59 2.13 -6.56
C THR A 124 2.52 3.22 -6.64
N GLY A 125 2.29 3.93 -5.54
CA GLY A 125 1.45 5.11 -5.60
C GLY A 125 0.59 5.43 -4.40
N GLU A 126 0.53 4.61 -3.35
CA GLU A 126 -0.34 4.83 -2.19
C GLU A 126 -0.05 6.15 -1.47
N ASP A 127 1.20 6.56 -1.43
CA ASP A 127 1.66 7.79 -0.78
C ASP A 127 1.81 8.99 -1.72
N ILE A 128 1.39 8.87 -2.97
CA ILE A 128 1.49 9.96 -3.94
C ILE A 128 0.28 10.88 -3.85
N TYR A 129 0.56 12.16 -3.63
CA TYR A 129 -0.43 13.24 -3.64
C TYR A 129 -0.54 13.84 -5.03
N LEU A 130 -1.76 14.03 -5.53
CA LEU A 130 -2.09 14.70 -6.78
C LEU A 130 -1.52 14.01 -8.04
N LYS A 131 -1.93 14.49 -9.18
CA LYS A 131 -1.70 13.85 -10.47
C LYS A 131 -0.26 13.99 -10.98
N GLU A 132 0.45 15.04 -10.58
CA GLU A 132 1.71 15.47 -11.19
C GLU A 132 2.83 14.42 -11.10
N ASP A 133 2.91 13.68 -10.00
CA ASP A 133 3.91 12.64 -9.85
C ASP A 133 3.49 11.32 -10.53
N PHE A 134 2.19 11.01 -10.58
CA PHE A 134 1.70 9.92 -11.41
C PHE A 134 1.97 10.14 -12.91
N ILE A 135 1.89 11.39 -13.39
CA ILE A 135 2.27 11.74 -14.77
C ILE A 135 3.71 11.30 -15.06
N LYS A 136 4.64 11.59 -14.15
CA LYS A 136 6.06 11.23 -14.32
C LYS A 136 6.24 9.72 -14.44
N LEU A 137 5.61 8.96 -13.56
CA LEU A 137 5.66 7.49 -13.59
C LEU A 137 5.09 6.93 -14.90
N CYS A 138 3.92 7.41 -15.32
CA CYS A 138 3.25 6.96 -16.53
C CYS A 138 4.03 7.34 -17.81
N ASP A 139 4.53 8.58 -17.89
CA ASP A 139 5.28 9.05 -19.06
C ASP A 139 6.60 8.32 -19.25
N ALA A 140 7.28 8.00 -18.16
CA ALA A 140 8.50 7.23 -18.19
C ALA A 140 8.25 5.71 -18.38
N ARG A 141 6.99 5.25 -18.25
CA ARG A 141 6.67 3.82 -18.11
C ARG A 141 7.52 3.18 -17.01
N ALA A 142 7.55 3.86 -15.88
CA ALA A 142 8.41 3.49 -14.78
C ALA A 142 7.83 2.36 -13.93
N VAL A 143 6.53 2.14 -14.02
CA VAL A 143 5.80 1.03 -13.38
C VAL A 143 4.79 0.42 -14.35
N ASP A 144 4.40 -0.82 -14.10
CA ASP A 144 3.38 -1.51 -14.89
C ASP A 144 1.96 -1.13 -14.45
N LEU A 145 1.79 -0.86 -13.17
CA LEU A 145 0.53 -0.39 -12.58
C LEU A 145 0.78 0.81 -11.69
N ILE A 146 -0.24 1.67 -11.57
CA ILE A 146 -0.28 2.68 -10.50
C ILE A 146 -1.22 2.26 -9.39
N HIS A 147 -0.94 2.74 -8.16
CA HIS A 147 -1.63 2.32 -6.93
C HIS A 147 -2.12 3.50 -6.07
N PRO A 148 -2.93 4.41 -6.63
CA PRO A 148 -3.38 5.56 -5.86
C PRO A 148 -4.36 5.16 -4.74
N ASP A 149 -4.18 5.72 -3.55
CA ASP A 149 -5.21 5.76 -2.51
C ASP A 149 -6.08 6.99 -2.70
N LEU A 150 -7.38 6.83 -2.78
CA LEU A 150 -8.32 7.93 -3.00
C LEU A 150 -8.27 8.99 -1.89
N ALA A 151 -8.07 8.58 -0.64
CA ALA A 151 -7.99 9.51 0.48
C ALA A 151 -6.68 10.31 0.49
N THR A 152 -5.61 9.75 -0.06
CA THR A 152 -4.28 10.37 -0.17
C THR A 152 -4.14 11.19 -1.46
N SER A 153 -4.52 10.64 -2.59
CA SER A 153 -4.26 11.22 -3.93
C SER A 153 -5.08 12.48 -4.28
N GLY A 154 -6.05 12.87 -3.45
CA GLY A 154 -6.81 14.11 -3.64
C GLY A 154 -8.31 13.91 -3.85
N GLY A 155 -8.86 12.74 -3.50
CA GLY A 155 -10.28 12.42 -3.55
C GLY A 155 -10.78 12.02 -4.93
N LEU A 156 -12.09 11.83 -5.06
CA LEU A 156 -12.74 11.23 -6.23
C LEU A 156 -12.32 11.85 -7.56
N LEU A 157 -12.34 13.18 -7.65
CA LEU A 157 -12.06 13.85 -8.92
C LEU A 157 -10.60 13.71 -9.33
N GLU A 158 -9.71 13.88 -8.38
CA GLU A 158 -8.27 13.81 -8.68
C GLU A 158 -7.83 12.37 -8.99
N THR A 159 -8.30 11.39 -8.22
CA THR A 159 -8.03 9.98 -8.50
C THR A 159 -8.57 9.56 -9.87
N LYS A 160 -9.76 10.06 -10.25
CA LYS A 160 -10.29 9.81 -11.60
C LYS A 160 -9.41 10.43 -12.69
N ARG A 161 -8.89 11.64 -12.49
CA ARG A 161 -7.97 12.27 -13.44
C ARG A 161 -6.63 11.54 -13.56
N ILE A 162 -6.16 10.97 -12.45
CA ILE A 162 -4.98 10.09 -12.42
C ILE A 162 -5.25 8.85 -13.27
N ALA A 163 -6.40 8.20 -13.04
CA ALA A 163 -6.82 6.99 -13.75
C ALA A 163 -6.93 7.22 -15.27
N ASP A 164 -7.60 8.31 -15.68
CA ASP A 164 -7.77 8.65 -17.10
C ASP A 164 -6.41 8.88 -17.78
N TYR A 165 -5.50 9.56 -17.11
CA TYR A 165 -4.16 9.78 -17.64
C TYR A 165 -3.36 8.47 -17.77
N ALA A 166 -3.43 7.61 -16.78
CA ALA A 166 -2.78 6.31 -16.80
C ALA A 166 -3.33 5.44 -17.95
N GLU A 167 -4.66 5.45 -18.16
CA GLU A 167 -5.31 4.76 -19.27
C GLU A 167 -4.79 5.24 -20.63
N GLU A 168 -4.68 6.57 -20.83
CA GLU A 168 -4.11 7.16 -22.05
C GLU A 168 -2.67 6.69 -22.34
N LYS A 169 -1.93 6.33 -21.29
CA LYS A 169 -0.54 5.81 -21.38
C LYS A 169 -0.46 4.29 -21.44
N GLY A 170 -1.58 3.59 -21.31
CA GLY A 170 -1.65 2.14 -21.28
C GLY A 170 -1.15 1.54 -19.96
N VAL A 171 -1.22 2.29 -18.87
CA VAL A 171 -0.86 1.85 -17.52
C VAL A 171 -2.14 1.45 -16.77
N ALA A 172 -2.14 0.26 -16.18
CA ALA A 172 -3.28 -0.22 -15.40
C ALA A 172 -3.31 0.46 -14.00
N MET A 173 -4.48 0.42 -13.35
CA MET A 173 -4.67 0.95 -12.00
C MET A 173 -5.25 -0.14 -11.09
N ALA A 174 -4.51 -0.52 -10.07
CA ALA A 174 -5.04 -1.12 -8.85
C ALA A 174 -5.14 -0.03 -7.80
N MET A 175 -6.22 0.02 -7.04
CA MET A 175 -6.42 1.07 -6.04
C MET A 175 -5.98 0.57 -4.67
N HIS A 176 -5.09 1.30 -4.02
CA HIS A 176 -4.78 1.12 -2.60
C HIS A 176 -5.99 1.45 -1.75
N PHE A 177 -6.16 0.70 -0.68
CA PHE A 177 -7.19 1.01 0.31
C PHE A 177 -6.85 0.43 1.68
N ALA A 178 -6.63 1.33 2.64
CA ALA A 178 -6.57 1.04 4.07
C ALA A 178 -7.44 2.06 4.81
N GLY A 179 -8.71 1.74 5.10
CA GLY A 179 -9.60 2.74 5.66
C GLY A 179 -10.97 2.23 6.11
N THR A 180 -11.87 3.16 6.31
CA THR A 180 -13.23 2.90 6.77
C THR A 180 -14.17 2.52 5.63
N PRO A 181 -15.34 1.90 5.91
CA PRO A 181 -16.33 1.59 4.88
C PRO A 181 -16.86 2.83 4.14
N VAL A 182 -16.76 4.02 4.73
CA VAL A 182 -17.14 5.27 4.04
C VAL A 182 -16.16 5.58 2.91
N SER A 183 -14.85 5.48 3.20
CA SER A 183 -13.81 5.62 2.18
C SER A 183 -13.87 4.49 1.15
N PHE A 184 -14.18 3.26 1.57
CA PHE A 184 -14.38 2.13 0.67
C PHE A 184 -15.50 2.40 -0.34
N ALA A 185 -16.65 2.94 0.11
CA ALA A 185 -17.73 3.32 -0.79
C ALA A 185 -17.28 4.36 -1.83
N ALA A 186 -16.47 5.35 -1.43
CA ALA A 186 -15.90 6.32 -2.37
C ALA A 186 -14.98 5.65 -3.39
N ASN A 187 -14.13 4.72 -2.94
CA ASN A 187 -13.26 3.93 -3.82
C ASN A 187 -14.06 3.08 -4.81
N LEU A 188 -15.18 2.46 -4.39
CA LEU A 188 -16.05 1.70 -5.29
C LEU A 188 -16.61 2.58 -6.43
N HIS A 189 -17.05 3.80 -6.13
CA HIS A 189 -17.53 4.73 -7.16
C HIS A 189 -16.41 5.14 -8.13
N CYS A 190 -15.21 5.40 -7.62
CA CYS A 190 -14.05 5.72 -8.46
C CYS A 190 -13.67 4.52 -9.34
N ALA A 191 -13.57 3.33 -8.77
CA ALA A 191 -13.27 2.09 -9.49
C ALA A 191 -14.28 1.82 -10.60
N ALA A 192 -15.58 1.95 -10.32
CA ALA A 192 -16.64 1.76 -11.30
C ALA A 192 -16.60 2.77 -12.47
N ALA A 193 -16.01 3.94 -12.26
CA ALA A 193 -15.84 4.97 -13.28
C ALA A 193 -14.51 4.85 -14.05
N THR A 194 -13.64 3.90 -13.70
CA THR A 194 -12.28 3.77 -14.22
C THR A 194 -12.16 2.57 -15.17
N GLN A 195 -11.75 2.82 -16.41
CA GLN A 195 -11.71 1.78 -17.45
C GLN A 195 -10.50 0.83 -17.30
N ASN A 196 -9.35 1.36 -16.89
CA ASN A 196 -8.12 0.61 -16.66
C ASN A 196 -8.01 0.04 -15.23
N PHE A 197 -9.11 0.01 -14.49
CA PHE A 197 -9.17 -0.58 -13.14
C PHE A 197 -8.96 -2.09 -13.16
N THR A 198 -8.13 -2.60 -12.24
CA THR A 198 -7.83 -4.03 -12.10
C THR A 198 -8.28 -4.61 -10.76
N ALA A 199 -8.02 -3.91 -9.66
CA ALA A 199 -8.34 -4.37 -8.32
C ALA A 199 -8.51 -3.17 -7.36
N LEU A 200 -9.27 -3.40 -6.28
CA LEU A 200 -9.34 -2.53 -5.11
C LEU A 200 -8.90 -3.35 -3.90
N GLU A 201 -7.93 -2.85 -3.20
CA GLU A 201 -7.40 -3.46 -2.00
C GLU A 201 -8.38 -3.42 -0.83
N HIS A 202 -8.20 -4.31 0.15
CA HIS A 202 -8.95 -4.32 1.39
C HIS A 202 -8.14 -4.93 2.52
N HIS A 203 -7.78 -4.13 3.52
CA HIS A 203 -6.95 -4.49 4.67
C HIS A 203 -7.73 -4.92 5.91
N SER A 204 -9.01 -4.61 6.02
CA SER A 204 -9.77 -4.71 7.27
C SER A 204 -10.53 -6.03 7.44
N VAL A 205 -10.03 -7.13 6.86
CA VAL A 205 -10.69 -8.45 6.90
C VAL A 205 -10.79 -9.07 8.30
N ASP A 206 -9.98 -8.61 9.23
CA ASP A 206 -9.88 -9.07 10.62
C ASP A 206 -10.61 -8.15 11.62
N LEU A 207 -11.27 -7.10 11.14
CA LEU A 207 -12.03 -6.18 11.97
C LEU A 207 -13.53 -6.53 11.96
N ASP A 208 -13.98 -7.28 12.93
CA ASP A 208 -15.37 -7.78 13.02
C ASP A 208 -16.42 -6.67 12.95
N TYR A 209 -16.10 -5.46 13.37
CA TYR A 209 -17.00 -4.31 13.38
C TYR A 209 -16.90 -3.42 12.15
N TRP A 210 -16.01 -3.71 11.20
CA TRP A 210 -15.72 -2.82 10.06
C TRP A 210 -16.99 -2.51 9.25
N ASP A 211 -17.75 -3.52 8.87
CA ASP A 211 -19.02 -3.36 8.17
C ASP A 211 -20.06 -2.54 8.96
N ASP A 212 -19.99 -2.60 10.30
CA ASP A 212 -20.94 -1.92 11.17
C ASP A 212 -20.66 -0.43 11.32
N LEU A 213 -19.51 0.06 10.88
CA LEU A 213 -19.19 1.48 10.83
C LEU A 213 -20.08 2.28 9.88
N ILE A 214 -20.84 1.62 9.01
CA ILE A 214 -21.86 2.29 8.18
C ILE A 214 -23.26 1.71 8.43
N LYS A 215 -24.27 2.55 8.28
CA LYS A 215 -25.66 2.16 8.26
C LYS A 215 -26.01 1.65 6.87
N LYS A 216 -25.91 0.36 6.66
CA LYS A 216 -26.28 -0.32 5.41
C LYS A 216 -27.05 -1.58 5.72
N THR A 217 -28.01 -1.90 4.87
CA THR A 217 -28.86 -3.09 5.02
C THR A 217 -28.23 -4.34 4.42
N ASP A 218 -27.44 -4.18 3.37
CA ASP A 218 -26.82 -5.29 2.63
C ASP A 218 -25.42 -5.54 3.15
N LYS A 219 -25.27 -6.54 3.99
CA LYS A 219 -24.00 -6.99 4.58
C LYS A 219 -23.78 -8.47 4.30
N PRO A 220 -22.54 -8.94 4.16
CA PRO A 220 -21.29 -8.18 4.21
C PRO A 220 -21.11 -7.22 3.02
N LEU A 221 -20.26 -6.21 3.19
CA LEU A 221 -19.96 -5.26 2.10
C LEU A 221 -19.14 -5.91 0.99
N ILE A 222 -18.34 -6.89 1.33
CA ILE A 222 -17.53 -7.69 0.39
C ILE A 222 -17.98 -9.14 0.48
N GLU A 223 -18.40 -9.71 -0.62
CA GLU A 223 -18.83 -11.10 -0.72
C GLU A 223 -18.09 -11.81 -1.86
N MET A 224 -17.44 -12.93 -1.55
CA MET A 224 -16.68 -13.71 -2.53
C MET A 224 -15.64 -12.89 -3.34
N GLY A 225 -15.04 -11.89 -2.71
CA GLY A 225 -14.06 -11.00 -3.35
C GLY A 225 -14.67 -9.88 -4.20
N PHE A 226 -15.98 -9.66 -4.11
CA PHE A 226 -16.69 -8.62 -4.86
C PHE A 226 -17.44 -7.68 -3.91
N ALA A 227 -17.52 -6.43 -4.30
CA ALA A 227 -18.32 -5.42 -3.63
C ALA A 227 -19.29 -4.76 -4.63
N ARG A 228 -20.51 -4.47 -4.18
CA ARG A 228 -21.49 -3.73 -5.00
C ARG A 228 -21.28 -2.25 -4.85
N VAL A 229 -21.28 -1.53 -5.97
CA VAL A 229 -21.28 -0.06 -5.95
C VAL A 229 -22.63 0.42 -5.38
N PRO A 230 -22.64 1.25 -4.32
CA PRO A 230 -23.89 1.76 -3.76
C PRO A 230 -24.65 2.67 -4.75
N GLU A 231 -25.96 2.55 -4.83
CA GLU A 231 -26.81 3.35 -5.74
C GLU A 231 -27.54 4.52 -5.07
N GLY A 232 -27.38 4.70 -3.75
CA GLY A 232 -28.04 5.77 -3.00
C GLY A 232 -27.42 7.16 -3.25
N PRO A 233 -28.06 8.23 -2.81
CA PRO A 233 -27.52 9.60 -2.92
C PRO A 233 -26.13 9.73 -2.25
N GLY A 234 -25.27 10.56 -2.81
CA GLY A 234 -23.90 10.75 -2.33
C GLY A 234 -23.08 9.48 -2.53
N LEU A 235 -22.43 9.00 -1.48
CA LEU A 235 -21.67 7.73 -1.49
C LEU A 235 -22.59 6.50 -1.34
N GLY A 236 -23.91 6.71 -1.13
CA GLY A 236 -24.87 5.63 -0.91
C GLY A 236 -24.73 4.94 0.46
N VAL A 237 -23.99 5.52 1.38
CA VAL A 237 -23.77 5.03 2.74
C VAL A 237 -23.84 6.17 3.75
N GLU A 238 -24.14 5.87 5.00
CA GLU A 238 -24.12 6.80 6.12
C GLU A 238 -23.22 6.24 7.23
N LEU A 239 -22.40 7.10 7.84
CA LEU A 239 -21.59 6.72 9.00
C LEU A 239 -22.49 6.30 10.17
N ASN A 240 -22.15 5.18 10.79
CA ASN A 240 -22.77 4.74 12.04
C ASN A 240 -21.96 5.28 13.23
N GLU A 241 -22.28 6.50 13.64
CA GLU A 241 -21.58 7.18 14.72
C GLU A 241 -21.60 6.42 16.06
N GLU A 242 -22.67 5.67 16.32
CA GLU A 242 -22.79 4.90 17.57
C GLU A 242 -21.76 3.76 17.62
N VAL A 243 -21.47 3.14 16.49
CA VAL A 243 -20.40 2.13 16.39
C VAL A 243 -19.05 2.82 16.40
N ALA A 244 -18.85 3.88 15.60
CA ALA A 244 -17.60 4.59 15.56
C ALA A 244 -17.14 5.09 16.95
N LYS A 245 -18.06 5.64 17.73
CA LYS A 245 -17.78 6.09 19.12
C LYS A 245 -17.31 4.98 20.08
N LYS A 246 -17.69 3.74 19.84
CA LYS A 246 -17.26 2.60 20.67
C LYS A 246 -15.81 2.18 20.42
N HIS A 247 -15.25 2.59 19.29
CA HIS A 247 -13.91 2.23 18.85
C HIS A 247 -12.93 3.43 18.84
N LEU A 248 -13.32 4.52 19.48
CA LEU A 248 -12.41 5.63 19.73
C LEU A 248 -11.32 5.21 20.72
N ASP A 249 -10.16 5.84 20.60
CA ASP A 249 -9.11 5.73 21.62
C ASP A 249 -9.68 6.09 22.98
N PRO A 250 -9.50 5.24 24.01
CA PRO A 250 -9.98 5.53 25.36
C PRO A 250 -9.44 6.84 25.96
N GLU A 251 -8.27 7.27 25.53
CA GLU A 251 -7.62 8.51 25.98
C GLU A 251 -8.08 9.72 25.16
N ASP A 252 -8.59 9.52 23.93
CA ASP A 252 -9.16 10.57 23.08
C ASP A 252 -10.62 10.29 22.71
N ASN A 253 -11.52 10.87 23.48
CA ASN A 253 -12.97 10.79 23.24
C ASN A 253 -13.51 12.02 22.48
N SER A 254 -12.66 12.81 21.86
CA SER A 254 -12.98 14.06 21.19
C SER A 254 -13.54 13.87 19.78
N PHE A 255 -14.35 12.86 19.56
CA PHE A 255 -14.95 12.49 18.28
C PHE A 255 -15.08 13.65 17.28
N PHE A 256 -14.36 13.58 16.15
CA PHE A 256 -14.24 14.62 15.11
C PHE A 256 -13.60 15.94 15.55
N ARG A 257 -12.96 16.03 16.67
CA ARG A 257 -12.18 17.21 17.02
C ARG A 257 -10.74 17.05 16.57
N PRO A 258 -10.19 18.03 15.83
CA PRO A 258 -8.74 18.06 15.59
C PRO A 258 -8.02 18.19 16.93
N THR A 259 -7.04 17.35 17.17
CA THR A 259 -6.16 17.45 18.34
C THR A 259 -4.82 18.05 17.94
N THR A 260 -4.06 18.59 18.90
CA THR A 260 -2.72 19.12 18.64
C THR A 260 -1.75 18.02 18.20
N GLU A 261 -2.03 16.78 18.55
CA GLU A 261 -1.27 15.61 18.12
C GLU A 261 -1.37 15.37 16.61
N TRP A 262 -2.46 15.73 15.97
CA TRP A 262 -2.63 15.64 14.51
C TRP A 262 -1.52 16.33 13.72
N ASP A 263 -1.04 17.46 14.23
CA ASP A 263 0.05 18.21 13.60
C ASP A 263 1.44 17.67 13.95
N ASN A 264 1.56 16.91 15.02
CA ASN A 264 2.82 16.41 15.56
C ASN A 264 3.12 14.96 15.19
N MET A 265 2.08 14.12 15.07
CA MET A 265 2.21 12.73 14.67
C MET A 265 1.93 12.57 13.17
N ARG A 266 2.86 13.00 12.34
CA ARG A 266 2.81 12.70 10.92
C ARG A 266 3.58 11.42 10.64
N SER A 267 2.98 10.50 9.91
CA SER A 267 3.74 9.44 9.26
C SER A 267 4.72 10.13 8.32
N TRP A 268 5.99 9.89 8.52
CA TRP A 268 7.05 10.49 7.72
C TRP A 268 7.61 9.48 6.72
N ASP A 269 7.25 8.21 6.85
CA ASP A 269 7.53 7.16 5.88
C ASP A 269 6.73 7.32 4.59
N ARG A 270 5.66 8.13 4.57
CA ARG A 270 4.90 8.51 3.37
C ARG A 270 5.72 9.11 2.23
N LEU A 271 6.96 9.44 2.48
CA LEU A 271 7.89 9.83 1.43
C LEU A 271 8.65 8.64 0.84
N TRP A 272 8.53 7.47 1.43
CA TRP A 272 9.41 6.34 1.19
C TRP A 272 8.71 5.07 0.71
N SER A 273 7.49 4.86 1.13
CA SER A 273 6.67 3.73 0.69
C SER A 273 5.95 4.00 -0.60
#